data_5e6495da531379ef188752ce031e005d
#
_entry.id   5e6495da531379ef188752ce031e005d
#
_cell.length_a   1.000
_cell.length_b   1.000
_cell.length_c   1.000
_cell.angle_alpha   90.00
_cell.angle_beta   90.00
_cell.angle_gamma   90.00
#
_symmetry.space_group_name_H-M   'P 1'
#
loop_
_entity.id
_entity.type
_entity.pdbx_description
1 polymer ?
#
loop_
_entity_poly.entity_id
_entity_poly.type
_entity_poly.pdbx_seq_one_letter_code
_entity_poly.pdbx_strand_id
1 'polypeptide(L)'
;MSKIAVSLCGEGRGHATRICTLVEHLERDHDVLLFTSADAWELLSKRFGDGHPRVRVEEIPGILFQYTDGRLDVLRSIAAGLDYQARQLGPLVDRLMGQLDEFHADLAITDFEPALPRAASRQGIPLVSVDHQHFLLAYDLDGLPWSLQWNAWFMSHAVWMYVVEATDTVVSAFFRPPLRRGWEHVVQVGPLLRREITEAVPSEGAFLLSYLRRHTPFSAIEALADCGLPVKVYGLGQRDSVGNVSFHAIDERRFVEDLAGCRALVSAAGNQLIGESLHLGKPLLALPERAHAEQMMNSYFLNAMGCGDFALLEEVTAVRVRTFLDGLGNYAPALAGVQGRIDGTADVIRIITHRLDVCAEAATAPAPESEPALPGPCG
;
A
#
# COMPACT_ATOMS: atom_id res chain seq x y z
N MET A 1 24.73 -11.23 5.36
CA MET A 1 23.35 -11.61 5.75
C MET A 1 22.94 -10.64 6.83
N SER A 2 21.92 -9.84 6.58
CA SER A 2 21.46 -8.79 7.50
C SER A 2 20.13 -9.18 8.15
N LYS A 3 19.79 -8.51 9.25
CA LYS A 3 18.55 -8.69 9.99
C LYS A 3 17.66 -7.47 9.81
N ILE A 4 16.52 -7.62 9.17
CA ILE A 4 15.66 -6.53 8.75
C ILE A 4 14.35 -6.59 9.52
N ALA A 5 14.03 -5.52 10.25
CA ALA A 5 12.72 -5.36 10.87
C ALA A 5 11.78 -4.64 9.93
N VAL A 6 10.58 -5.16 9.73
CA VAL A 6 9.58 -4.59 8.81
C VAL A 6 8.28 -4.36 9.55
N SER A 7 7.63 -3.21 9.36
CA SER A 7 6.27 -3.00 9.86
C SER A 7 5.34 -2.47 8.77
N LEU A 8 4.05 -2.78 8.89
CA LEU A 8 3.05 -2.27 7.96
C LEU A 8 1.69 -2.06 8.63
N CYS A 9 0.94 -1.12 8.06
CA CYS A 9 -0.46 -0.91 8.43
C CYS A 9 -1.28 -2.19 8.18
N GLY A 10 -2.07 -2.57 9.17
CA GLY A 10 -2.85 -3.82 9.15
C GLY A 10 -4.13 -3.77 8.34
N GLU A 11 -4.61 -2.56 7.98
CA GLU A 11 -5.91 -2.41 7.33
C GLU A 11 -5.85 -2.62 5.83
N GLY A 12 -6.66 -3.57 5.37
CA GLY A 12 -6.79 -3.89 3.96
C GLY A 12 -5.62 -4.68 3.40
N ARG A 13 -5.80 -5.17 2.17
CA ARG A 13 -4.82 -6.07 1.54
C ARG A 13 -3.70 -5.36 0.79
N GLY A 14 -3.83 -4.06 0.51
CA GLY A 14 -2.87 -3.32 -0.30
C GLY A 14 -1.47 -3.23 0.33
N HIS A 15 -1.41 -2.88 1.62
CA HIS A 15 -0.16 -2.87 2.39
C HIS A 15 0.44 -4.28 2.49
N ALA A 16 -0.40 -5.27 2.81
CA ALA A 16 0.04 -6.66 2.93
C ALA A 16 0.62 -7.19 1.61
N THR A 17 -0.03 -6.93 0.47
CA THR A 17 0.46 -7.37 -0.85
C THR A 17 1.79 -6.70 -1.21
N ARG A 18 1.91 -5.38 -0.99
CA ARG A 18 3.15 -4.63 -1.24
C ARG A 18 4.31 -5.16 -0.40
N ILE A 19 4.11 -5.31 0.90
CA ILE A 19 5.15 -5.78 1.81
C ILE A 19 5.45 -7.28 1.61
N CYS A 20 4.45 -8.10 1.28
CA CYS A 20 4.69 -9.50 0.89
C CYS A 20 5.67 -9.57 -0.29
N THR A 21 5.43 -8.78 -1.36
CA THR A 21 6.33 -8.68 -2.52
C THR A 21 7.76 -8.32 -2.09
N LEU A 22 7.90 -7.33 -1.20
CA LEU A 22 9.20 -6.90 -0.70
C LEU A 22 9.91 -8.01 0.11
N VAL A 23 9.19 -8.62 1.05
CA VAL A 23 9.73 -9.67 1.92
C VAL A 23 10.16 -10.90 1.13
N GLU A 24 9.42 -11.31 0.10
CA GLU A 24 9.78 -12.42 -0.81
C GLU A 24 11.11 -12.19 -1.56
N HIS A 25 11.54 -10.95 -1.71
CA HIS A 25 12.87 -10.64 -2.24
C HIS A 25 13.92 -10.66 -1.13
N LEU A 26 13.61 -10.08 0.02
CA LEU A 26 14.57 -9.92 1.12
C LEU A 26 14.90 -11.26 1.80
N GLU A 27 13.93 -12.17 1.95
CA GLU A 27 14.11 -13.46 2.62
C GLU A 27 15.12 -14.39 1.93
N ARG A 28 15.49 -14.11 0.68
CA ARG A 28 16.47 -14.91 -0.05
C ARG A 28 17.86 -14.82 0.60
N ASP A 29 18.20 -13.63 1.11
CA ASP A 29 19.54 -13.29 1.59
C ASP A 29 19.56 -12.75 3.02
N HIS A 30 18.42 -12.42 3.62
CA HIS A 30 18.28 -11.76 4.92
C HIS A 30 17.25 -12.43 5.82
N ASP A 31 17.39 -12.25 7.13
CA ASP A 31 16.37 -12.63 8.11
C ASP A 31 15.41 -11.44 8.31
N VAL A 32 14.11 -11.71 8.36
CA VAL A 32 13.06 -10.69 8.45
C VAL A 32 12.20 -10.89 9.69
N LEU A 33 12.05 -9.84 10.50
CA LEU A 33 11.09 -9.75 11.60
C LEU A 33 9.99 -8.77 11.20
N LEU A 34 8.76 -9.29 11.02
CA LEU A 34 7.66 -8.53 10.46
C LEU A 34 6.59 -8.27 11.51
N PHE A 35 6.17 -7.00 11.65
CA PHE A 35 5.16 -6.53 12.58
C PHE A 35 3.93 -6.00 11.85
N THR A 36 2.76 -6.51 12.17
CA THR A 36 1.51 -6.05 11.57
C THR A 36 0.28 -6.45 12.39
N SER A 37 -0.91 -6.11 11.92
CA SER A 37 -2.18 -6.38 12.59
C SER A 37 -3.28 -6.79 11.59
N ALA A 38 -4.42 -7.20 12.09
CA ALA A 38 -5.68 -7.39 11.36
C ALA A 38 -5.53 -8.17 10.02
N ASP A 39 -6.13 -7.65 8.92
CA ASP A 39 -6.15 -8.31 7.61
C ASP A 39 -4.73 -8.63 7.08
N ALA A 40 -3.76 -7.74 7.35
CA ALA A 40 -2.39 -7.95 6.93
C ALA A 40 -1.72 -9.07 7.73
N TRP A 41 -2.00 -9.16 9.05
CA TRP A 41 -1.49 -10.27 9.86
C TRP A 41 -2.06 -11.62 9.39
N GLU A 42 -3.36 -11.70 9.13
CA GLU A 42 -3.98 -12.94 8.60
C GLU A 42 -3.36 -13.39 7.27
N LEU A 43 -3.04 -12.45 6.38
CA LEU A 43 -2.42 -12.76 5.10
C LEU A 43 -0.97 -13.22 5.26
N LEU A 44 -0.17 -12.44 6.00
CA LEU A 44 1.27 -12.66 6.08
C LEU A 44 1.64 -13.83 6.99
N SER A 45 0.90 -14.06 8.08
CA SER A 45 1.06 -15.25 8.91
C SER A 45 0.70 -16.54 8.17
N LYS A 46 -0.29 -16.49 7.27
CA LYS A 46 -0.60 -17.62 6.38
C LYS A 46 0.49 -17.84 5.32
N ARG A 47 1.08 -16.77 4.80
CA ARG A 47 2.13 -16.82 3.75
C ARG A 47 3.48 -17.29 4.29
N PHE A 48 3.87 -16.75 5.45
CA PHE A 48 5.16 -16.98 6.10
C PHE A 48 4.99 -17.73 7.43
N GLY A 49 4.06 -18.68 7.53
CA GLY A 49 3.61 -19.35 8.74
C GLY A 49 4.70 -19.83 9.68
N ASP A 50 4.27 -20.40 10.81
CA ASP A 50 5.17 -20.89 11.86
C ASP A 50 6.21 -21.90 11.30
N GLY A 51 7.49 -21.61 11.62
CA GLY A 51 8.61 -22.42 11.15
C GLY A 51 9.22 -21.96 9.80
N HIS A 52 8.81 -20.81 9.27
CA HIS A 52 9.51 -20.24 8.12
C HIS A 52 10.98 -19.97 8.47
N PRO A 53 11.95 -20.39 7.62
CA PRO A 53 13.38 -20.40 8.02
C PRO A 53 13.96 -19.01 8.24
N ARG A 54 13.42 -17.97 7.63
CA ARG A 54 13.98 -16.61 7.64
C ARG A 54 12.98 -15.50 7.95
N VAL A 55 11.69 -15.77 7.98
CA VAL A 55 10.65 -14.75 8.25
C VAL A 55 9.89 -15.11 9.51
N ARG A 56 9.81 -14.19 10.45
CA ARG A 56 8.97 -14.27 11.63
C ARG A 56 7.93 -13.16 11.58
N VAL A 57 6.65 -13.51 11.72
CA VAL A 57 5.53 -12.56 11.71
C VAL A 57 4.99 -12.42 13.13
N GLU A 58 4.93 -11.18 13.62
CA GLU A 58 4.45 -10.83 14.96
C GLU A 58 3.21 -9.96 14.86
N GLU A 59 2.18 -10.32 15.61
CA GLU A 59 0.99 -9.47 15.70
C GLU A 59 1.21 -8.31 16.67
N ILE A 60 0.86 -7.11 16.21
CA ILE A 60 0.89 -5.88 17.00
C ILE A 60 -0.47 -5.18 16.99
N PRO A 61 -0.80 -4.37 18.00
CA PRO A 61 -1.94 -3.46 17.91
C PRO A 61 -1.78 -2.50 16.73
N GLY A 62 -2.87 -2.30 15.98
CA GLY A 62 -2.88 -1.41 14.81
C GLY A 62 -4.09 -0.47 14.82
N ILE A 63 -4.02 0.55 13.97
CA ILE A 63 -5.12 1.49 13.77
C ILE A 63 -5.99 0.97 12.64
N LEU A 64 -7.31 0.95 12.87
CA LEU A 64 -8.30 0.50 11.91
C LEU A 64 -9.35 1.60 11.69
N PHE A 65 -9.77 1.78 10.46
CA PHE A 65 -10.92 2.62 10.17
C PHE A 65 -12.18 2.08 10.84
N GLN A 66 -12.98 3.00 11.33
CA GLN A 66 -14.24 2.68 11.97
C GLN A 66 -15.38 2.86 10.98
N TYR A 67 -16.33 1.90 10.96
CA TYR A 67 -17.49 1.92 10.09
C TYR A 67 -18.76 1.95 10.92
N THR A 68 -19.72 2.79 10.52
CA THR A 68 -21.07 2.86 11.10
C THR A 68 -22.07 2.67 9.97
N ASP A 69 -22.98 1.71 10.11
CA ASP A 69 -24.00 1.37 9.08
C ASP A 69 -23.39 1.15 7.68
N GLY A 70 -22.23 0.50 7.62
CA GLY A 70 -21.52 0.20 6.36
C GLY A 70 -20.83 1.40 5.70
N ARG A 71 -20.74 2.56 6.37
CA ARG A 71 -20.06 3.76 5.89
C ARG A 71 -18.87 4.11 6.77
N LEU A 72 -17.80 4.61 6.16
CA LEU A 72 -16.65 5.10 6.89
C LEU A 72 -17.04 6.22 7.86
N ASP A 73 -16.82 6.00 9.14
CA ASP A 73 -17.02 6.99 10.20
C ASP A 73 -15.70 7.69 10.51
N VAL A 74 -15.51 8.83 9.86
CA VAL A 74 -14.26 9.62 9.96
C VAL A 74 -14.02 10.08 11.39
N LEU A 75 -15.06 10.51 12.12
CA LEU A 75 -14.91 11.03 13.48
C LEU A 75 -14.51 9.91 14.45
N ARG A 76 -15.13 8.75 14.35
CA ARG A 76 -14.75 7.58 15.17
C ARG A 76 -13.36 7.07 14.80
N SER A 77 -12.99 7.10 13.52
CA SER A 77 -11.64 6.72 13.07
C SER A 77 -10.58 7.66 13.64
N ILE A 78 -10.82 8.98 13.64
CA ILE A 78 -9.94 9.96 14.28
C ILE A 78 -9.85 9.70 15.80
N ALA A 79 -10.99 9.48 16.47
CA ALA A 79 -11.00 9.21 17.90
C ALA A 79 -10.21 7.94 18.26
N ALA A 80 -10.37 6.87 17.47
CA ALA A 80 -9.60 5.63 17.62
C ALA A 80 -8.09 5.86 17.41
N GLY A 81 -7.71 6.65 16.41
CA GLY A 81 -6.31 7.02 16.16
C GLY A 81 -5.70 7.83 17.31
N LEU A 82 -6.44 8.79 17.88
CA LEU A 82 -5.98 9.56 19.03
C LEU A 82 -5.86 8.70 20.31
N ASP A 83 -6.81 7.77 20.53
CA ASP A 83 -6.73 6.82 21.64
C ASP A 83 -5.52 5.88 21.51
N TYR A 84 -5.28 5.37 20.30
CA TYR A 84 -4.09 4.56 20.00
C TYR A 84 -2.80 5.34 20.30
N GLN A 85 -2.68 6.59 19.83
CA GLN A 85 -1.52 7.43 20.10
C GLN A 85 -1.30 7.69 21.60
N ALA A 86 -2.39 7.97 22.32
CA ALA A 86 -2.31 8.33 23.73
C ALA A 86 -2.01 7.15 24.66
N ARG A 87 -2.49 5.94 24.32
CA ARG A 87 -2.49 4.81 25.26
C ARG A 87 -1.69 3.61 24.79
N GLN A 88 -1.60 3.37 23.48
CA GLN A 88 -1.02 2.12 22.95
C GLN A 88 0.35 2.33 22.33
N LEU A 89 0.57 3.45 21.63
CA LEU A 89 1.79 3.68 20.84
C LEU A 89 3.05 3.66 21.71
N GLY A 90 3.07 4.36 22.86
CA GLY A 90 4.25 4.42 23.75
C GLY A 90 4.68 3.02 24.24
N PRO A 91 3.80 2.27 24.93
CA PRO A 91 4.10 0.90 25.37
C PRO A 91 4.50 -0.03 24.24
N LEU A 92 3.88 0.13 23.04
CA LEU A 92 4.25 -0.67 21.86
C LEU A 92 5.66 -0.35 21.39
N VAL A 93 6.03 0.93 21.30
CA VAL A 93 7.40 1.36 20.93
C VAL A 93 8.42 0.74 21.88
N ASP A 94 8.19 0.79 23.18
CA ASP A 94 9.11 0.24 24.18
C ASP A 94 9.25 -1.29 24.04
N ARG A 95 8.15 -2.00 23.74
CA ARG A 95 8.17 -3.44 23.42
C ARG A 95 8.98 -3.73 22.15
N LEU A 96 8.76 -2.95 21.09
CA LEU A 96 9.47 -3.15 19.82
C LEU A 96 10.97 -2.86 19.97
N MET A 97 11.38 -1.89 20.78
CA MET A 97 12.80 -1.67 21.09
C MET A 97 13.45 -2.93 21.64
N GLY A 98 12.81 -3.59 22.63
CA GLY A 98 13.32 -4.86 23.17
C GLY A 98 13.42 -5.98 22.11
N GLN A 99 12.43 -6.07 21.22
CA GLN A 99 12.44 -7.06 20.13
C GLN A 99 13.49 -6.76 19.05
N LEU A 100 13.76 -5.47 18.75
CA LEU A 100 14.83 -5.05 17.84
C LEU A 100 16.22 -5.38 18.42
N ASP A 101 16.42 -5.15 19.73
CA ASP A 101 17.67 -5.51 20.43
C ASP A 101 17.89 -7.03 20.42
N GLU A 102 16.87 -7.82 20.74
CA GLU A 102 16.94 -9.29 20.72
C GLU A 102 17.20 -9.81 19.30
N PHE A 103 16.54 -9.24 18.32
CA PHE A 103 16.72 -9.60 16.92
C PHE A 103 18.05 -9.12 16.33
N HIS A 104 18.67 -8.08 16.91
CA HIS A 104 19.84 -7.37 16.40
C HIS A 104 19.58 -6.79 15.01
N ALA A 105 18.55 -5.96 14.90
CA ALA A 105 18.11 -5.40 13.62
C ALA A 105 19.16 -4.42 13.03
N ASP A 106 19.59 -4.66 11.80
CA ASP A 106 20.53 -3.81 11.04
C ASP A 106 19.78 -2.69 10.30
N LEU A 107 18.54 -2.92 9.94
CA LEU A 107 17.69 -2.00 9.16
C LEU A 107 16.23 -2.14 9.59
N ALA A 108 15.52 -1.02 9.63
CA ALA A 108 14.07 -0.98 9.76
C ALA A 108 13.41 -0.53 8.44
N ILE A 109 12.29 -1.16 8.08
CA ILE A 109 11.45 -0.77 6.93
C ILE A 109 10.02 -0.58 7.43
N THR A 110 9.34 0.49 7.02
CA THR A 110 7.95 0.73 7.41
C THR A 110 7.06 1.03 6.23
N ASP A 111 5.82 0.51 6.27
CA ASP A 111 4.73 0.86 5.39
C ASP A 111 3.57 1.43 6.20
N PHE A 112 3.72 2.72 6.54
CA PHE A 112 2.70 3.50 7.25
C PHE A 112 2.28 2.91 8.62
N GLU A 113 3.18 2.27 9.34
CA GLU A 113 2.98 1.83 10.72
C GLU A 113 3.80 2.74 11.66
N PRO A 114 3.22 3.30 12.74
CA PRO A 114 3.90 4.37 13.50
C PRO A 114 4.85 3.90 14.59
N ALA A 115 4.81 2.65 15.07
CA ALA A 115 5.57 2.22 16.24
C ALA A 115 7.02 1.82 15.89
N LEU A 116 7.23 0.99 14.87
CA LEU A 116 8.57 0.56 14.46
C LEU A 116 9.49 1.74 14.09
N PRO A 117 9.05 2.73 13.29
CA PRO A 117 9.88 3.88 12.98
C PRO A 117 10.38 4.63 14.22
N ARG A 118 9.53 4.76 15.23
CA ARG A 118 9.88 5.41 16.51
C ARG A 118 10.85 4.57 17.33
N ALA A 119 10.68 3.26 17.35
CA ALA A 119 11.59 2.34 18.01
C ALA A 119 12.97 2.37 17.34
N ALA A 120 13.02 2.25 16.02
CA ALA A 120 14.25 2.31 15.23
C ALA A 120 14.98 3.64 15.40
N SER A 121 14.27 4.77 15.32
CA SER A 121 14.86 6.11 15.54
C SER A 121 15.48 6.27 16.93
N ARG A 122 14.82 5.75 17.98
CA ARG A 122 15.37 5.81 19.36
C ARG A 122 16.63 4.97 19.55
N GLN A 123 16.79 3.91 18.77
CA GLN A 123 17.97 3.01 18.80
C GLN A 123 19.02 3.35 17.74
N GLY A 124 18.80 4.38 16.93
CA GLY A 124 19.72 4.77 15.87
C GLY A 124 19.80 3.76 14.72
N ILE A 125 18.78 2.89 14.57
CA ILE A 125 18.68 1.94 13.48
C ILE A 125 18.24 2.70 12.21
N PRO A 126 18.93 2.59 11.07
CA PRO A 126 18.54 3.21 9.82
C PRO A 126 17.12 2.78 9.40
N LEU A 127 16.35 3.73 8.88
CA LEU A 127 14.94 3.54 8.53
C LEU A 127 14.69 3.83 7.06
N VAL A 128 14.04 2.90 6.36
CA VAL A 128 13.48 3.10 5.01
C VAL A 128 11.96 3.11 5.10
N SER A 129 11.32 4.22 4.72
CA SER A 129 9.86 4.28 4.57
C SER A 129 9.48 3.94 3.13
N VAL A 130 8.64 2.92 2.96
CA VAL A 130 8.12 2.48 1.65
C VAL A 130 6.61 2.41 1.74
N ASP A 131 5.93 3.48 1.42
CA ASP A 131 4.47 3.54 1.54
C ASP A 131 3.83 4.34 0.39
N HIS A 132 2.52 4.42 0.42
CA HIS A 132 1.75 5.25 -0.50
C HIS A 132 1.43 6.61 0.13
N GLN A 133 1.15 6.66 1.41
CA GLN A 133 0.55 7.79 2.12
C GLN A 133 1.42 9.04 2.13
N HIS A 134 2.74 8.90 2.03
CA HIS A 134 3.65 10.05 1.91
C HIS A 134 3.38 10.92 0.67
N PHE A 135 2.60 10.44 -0.34
CA PHE A 135 2.20 11.30 -1.45
C PHE A 135 1.45 12.55 -0.99
N LEU A 136 0.68 12.45 0.12
CA LEU A 136 -0.04 13.57 0.71
C LEU A 136 0.89 14.67 1.27
N LEU A 137 2.11 14.33 1.63
CA LEU A 137 3.12 15.25 2.14
C LEU A 137 4.03 15.76 1.02
N ALA A 138 4.49 14.83 0.16
CA ALA A 138 5.58 15.06 -0.76
C ALA A 138 5.15 15.56 -2.16
N TYR A 139 3.94 15.23 -2.61
CA TYR A 139 3.50 15.55 -3.97
C TYR A 139 2.86 16.93 -4.07
N ASP A 140 3.12 17.62 -5.17
CA ASP A 140 2.36 18.80 -5.55
C ASP A 140 0.96 18.37 -6.01
N LEU A 141 -0.03 18.68 -5.21
CA LEU A 141 -1.43 18.34 -5.41
C LEU A 141 -2.30 19.56 -5.79
N ASP A 142 -1.68 20.70 -6.13
CA ASP A 142 -2.39 21.93 -6.48
C ASP A 142 -3.22 21.79 -7.76
N GLY A 143 -2.90 20.81 -8.61
CA GLY A 143 -3.69 20.48 -9.81
C GLY A 143 -4.98 19.68 -9.54
N LEU A 144 -5.23 19.22 -8.31
CA LEU A 144 -6.48 18.54 -7.96
C LEU A 144 -7.66 19.53 -7.92
N PRO A 145 -8.91 19.05 -8.11
CA PRO A 145 -10.10 19.84 -7.77
C PRO A 145 -10.05 20.36 -6.33
N TRP A 146 -10.54 21.57 -6.06
CA TRP A 146 -10.42 22.21 -4.76
C TRP A 146 -10.93 21.37 -3.59
N SER A 147 -11.99 20.58 -3.80
CA SER A 147 -12.53 19.67 -2.78
C SER A 147 -11.56 18.54 -2.42
N LEU A 148 -10.80 18.04 -3.41
CA LEU A 148 -9.75 17.05 -3.16
C LEU A 148 -8.50 17.68 -2.57
N GLN A 149 -8.15 18.92 -2.94
CA GLN A 149 -7.07 19.65 -2.28
C GLN A 149 -7.34 19.84 -0.79
N TRP A 150 -8.57 20.20 -0.42
CA TRP A 150 -8.99 20.31 0.98
C TRP A 150 -8.88 18.97 1.72
N ASN A 151 -9.35 17.90 1.10
CA ASN A 151 -9.22 16.56 1.67
C ASN A 151 -7.74 16.13 1.82
N ALA A 152 -6.91 16.42 0.82
CA ALA A 152 -5.48 16.14 0.86
C ALA A 152 -4.80 16.93 1.97
N TRP A 153 -5.12 18.22 2.12
CA TRP A 153 -4.61 19.07 3.20
C TRP A 153 -5.00 18.52 4.57
N PHE A 154 -6.27 18.17 4.77
CA PHE A 154 -6.74 17.60 6.03
C PHE A 154 -6.04 16.27 6.36
N MET A 155 -5.98 15.37 5.40
CA MET A 155 -5.34 14.06 5.57
C MET A 155 -3.83 14.14 5.74
N SER A 156 -3.17 15.14 5.13
CA SER A 156 -1.73 15.34 5.31
C SER A 156 -1.33 15.56 6.78
N HIS A 157 -2.19 16.23 7.56
CA HIS A 157 -1.95 16.40 9.01
C HIS A 157 -2.02 15.07 9.76
N ALA A 158 -2.98 14.21 9.41
CA ALA A 158 -3.05 12.87 9.99
C ALA A 158 -1.81 12.05 9.62
N VAL A 159 -1.40 12.07 8.35
CA VAL A 159 -0.19 11.37 7.89
C VAL A 159 1.04 11.90 8.63
N TRP A 160 1.19 13.23 8.75
CA TRP A 160 2.32 13.86 9.44
C TRP A 160 2.44 13.41 10.90
N MET A 161 1.33 13.14 11.61
CA MET A 161 1.36 12.64 12.98
C MET A 161 1.90 11.20 13.10
N TYR A 162 1.79 10.40 12.04
CA TYR A 162 2.21 8.99 12.05
C TYR A 162 3.62 8.77 11.55
N VAL A 163 4.10 9.61 10.62
CA VAL A 163 5.42 9.46 10.03
C VAL A 163 6.54 9.92 10.97
N VAL A 164 7.72 9.36 10.78
CA VAL A 164 8.97 9.74 11.42
C VAL A 164 9.97 9.99 10.31
N GLU A 165 10.91 10.90 10.51
CA GLU A 165 11.99 11.13 9.55
C GLU A 165 12.74 9.82 9.29
N ALA A 166 12.75 9.42 8.03
CA ALA A 166 13.41 8.22 7.56
C ALA A 166 14.73 8.56 6.87
N THR A 167 15.66 7.60 6.87
CA THR A 167 16.92 7.72 6.14
C THR A 167 16.67 7.77 4.62
N ASP A 168 15.72 6.97 4.16
CA ASP A 168 15.20 7.01 2.79
C ASP A 168 13.68 6.99 2.83
N THR A 169 13.03 7.89 2.07
CA THR A 169 11.57 7.92 1.90
C THR A 169 11.22 7.60 0.47
N VAL A 170 10.44 6.53 0.28
CA VAL A 170 10.01 6.04 -1.02
C VAL A 170 8.49 6.04 -1.09
N VAL A 171 7.94 6.78 -2.06
CA VAL A 171 6.49 6.79 -2.32
C VAL A 171 6.18 5.84 -3.46
N SER A 172 5.44 4.77 -3.14
CA SER A 172 4.98 3.77 -4.10
C SER A 172 3.57 4.11 -4.58
N ALA A 173 3.46 4.64 -5.81
CA ALA A 173 2.19 5.04 -6.40
C ALA A 173 2.16 4.78 -7.91
N PHE A 174 0.96 4.51 -8.47
CA PHE A 174 0.78 4.37 -9.91
C PHE A 174 0.81 5.71 -10.65
N PHE A 175 0.78 6.83 -9.94
CA PHE A 175 0.85 8.20 -10.46
C PHE A 175 2.04 8.95 -9.86
N ARG A 176 2.61 9.90 -10.59
CA ARG A 176 3.83 10.62 -10.20
C ARG A 176 3.75 12.10 -10.57
N PRO A 177 2.96 12.91 -9.86
CA PRO A 177 3.00 14.36 -10.03
C PRO A 177 4.35 14.91 -9.53
N PRO A 178 4.70 16.16 -9.83
CA PRO A 178 5.91 16.80 -9.31
C PRO A 178 5.98 16.76 -7.79
N LEU A 179 7.18 16.72 -7.25
CA LEU A 179 7.40 16.85 -5.81
C LEU A 179 7.25 18.32 -5.38
N ARG A 180 6.73 18.53 -4.18
CA ARG A 180 6.74 19.85 -3.53
C ARG A 180 8.16 20.29 -3.22
N ARG A 181 8.37 21.60 -3.20
CA ARG A 181 9.64 22.16 -2.75
C ARG A 181 9.98 21.70 -1.33
N GLY A 182 11.23 21.24 -1.15
CA GLY A 182 11.74 20.68 0.10
C GLY A 182 11.54 19.17 0.25
N TRP A 183 10.90 18.50 -0.73
CA TRP A 183 10.68 17.06 -0.75
C TRP A 183 11.45 16.36 -1.87
N GLU A 184 12.45 17.02 -2.47
CA GLU A 184 13.24 16.51 -3.59
C GLU A 184 14.06 15.26 -3.24
N HIS A 185 14.23 14.97 -1.95
CA HIS A 185 14.89 13.77 -1.42
C HIS A 185 14.00 12.52 -1.49
N VAL A 186 12.69 12.68 -1.71
CA VAL A 186 11.74 11.56 -1.79
C VAL A 186 11.85 10.88 -3.15
N VAL A 187 11.95 9.55 -3.13
CA VAL A 187 11.99 8.75 -4.34
C VAL A 187 10.57 8.31 -4.73
N GLN A 188 10.17 8.63 -5.96
CA GLN A 188 8.88 8.20 -6.51
C GLN A 188 9.07 6.90 -7.30
N VAL A 189 8.39 5.83 -6.89
CA VAL A 189 8.40 4.54 -7.60
C VAL A 189 6.99 4.10 -7.98
N GLY A 190 6.89 3.14 -8.90
CA GLY A 190 5.62 2.47 -9.18
C GLY A 190 5.15 1.59 -8.03
N PRO A 191 3.93 1.03 -8.11
CA PRO A 191 3.48 -0.01 -7.18
C PRO A 191 4.45 -1.20 -7.17
N LEU A 192 4.64 -1.83 -6.01
CA LEU A 192 5.42 -3.05 -5.92
C LEU A 192 4.53 -4.23 -6.36
N LEU A 193 4.87 -4.83 -7.48
CA LEU A 193 4.04 -5.85 -8.09
C LEU A 193 4.55 -7.25 -7.72
N ARG A 194 3.63 -8.07 -7.22
CA ARG A 194 3.92 -9.49 -6.95
C ARG A 194 4.28 -10.22 -8.24
N ARG A 195 5.12 -11.23 -8.08
CA ARG A 195 5.66 -12.03 -9.20
C ARG A 195 4.55 -12.60 -10.11
N GLU A 196 3.45 -13.05 -9.52
CA GLU A 196 2.31 -13.60 -10.26
C GLU A 196 1.70 -12.58 -11.23
N ILE A 197 1.70 -11.29 -10.90
CA ILE A 197 1.24 -10.21 -11.78
C ILE A 197 2.25 -9.94 -12.90
N THR A 198 3.53 -9.87 -12.58
CA THR A 198 4.57 -9.55 -13.58
C THR A 198 4.80 -10.70 -14.56
N GLU A 199 4.52 -11.94 -14.19
CA GLU A 199 4.59 -13.14 -15.04
C GLU A 199 3.28 -13.47 -15.75
N ALA A 200 2.16 -12.84 -15.36
CA ALA A 200 0.86 -13.11 -15.97
C ALA A 200 0.79 -12.60 -17.42
N VAL A 201 0.20 -13.40 -18.29
CA VAL A 201 -0.02 -13.03 -19.69
C VAL A 201 -1.44 -12.48 -19.83
N PRO A 202 -1.61 -11.18 -20.12
CA PRO A 202 -2.93 -10.59 -20.30
C PRO A 202 -3.67 -11.18 -21.49
N SER A 203 -4.97 -11.42 -21.35
CA SER A 203 -5.87 -11.84 -22.43
C SER A 203 -7.20 -11.09 -22.32
N GLU A 204 -7.95 -11.01 -23.41
CA GLU A 204 -9.24 -10.33 -23.42
C GLU A 204 -10.37 -11.36 -23.24
N GLY A 205 -10.93 -11.41 -22.03
CA GLY A 205 -12.06 -12.27 -21.71
C GLY A 205 -13.42 -11.61 -21.88
N ALA A 206 -14.48 -12.41 -21.76
CA ALA A 206 -15.86 -11.96 -21.89
C ALA A 206 -16.54 -11.72 -20.54
N PHE A 207 -15.80 -11.37 -19.49
CA PHE A 207 -16.33 -11.13 -18.15
C PHE A 207 -15.68 -9.90 -17.49
N LEU A 208 -16.38 -9.32 -16.53
CA LEU A 208 -15.84 -8.34 -15.62
C LEU A 208 -15.27 -9.02 -14.37
N LEU A 209 -14.14 -8.52 -13.89
CA LEU A 209 -13.66 -8.82 -12.58
C LEU A 209 -14.08 -7.70 -11.63
N SER A 210 -14.42 -8.04 -10.39
CA SER A 210 -14.66 -7.06 -9.33
C SER A 210 -14.03 -7.50 -8.02
N TYR A 211 -13.38 -6.55 -7.30
CA TYR A 211 -12.96 -6.74 -5.92
C TYR A 211 -13.70 -5.73 -5.06
N LEU A 212 -14.57 -6.21 -4.19
CA LEU A 212 -15.44 -5.39 -3.35
C LEU A 212 -15.12 -5.60 -1.87
N ARG A 213 -15.26 -4.55 -1.08
CA ARG A 213 -15.03 -4.59 0.37
C ARG A 213 -16.30 -5.02 1.12
N ARG A 214 -16.15 -5.50 2.37
CA ARG A 214 -17.26 -6.01 3.22
C ARG A 214 -18.45 -5.07 3.33
N HIS A 215 -18.20 -3.77 3.29
CA HIS A 215 -19.23 -2.72 3.44
C HIS A 215 -19.84 -2.24 2.12
N THR A 216 -19.57 -2.93 1.01
CA THR A 216 -20.17 -2.58 -0.29
C THR A 216 -21.69 -2.68 -0.23
N PRO A 217 -22.43 -1.61 -0.59
CA PRO A 217 -23.89 -1.63 -0.59
C PRO A 217 -24.43 -2.60 -1.63
N PHE A 218 -25.59 -3.22 -1.33
CA PHE A 218 -26.20 -4.21 -2.23
C PHE A 218 -26.57 -3.60 -3.60
N SER A 219 -26.94 -2.32 -3.64
CA SER A 219 -27.20 -1.60 -4.89
C SER A 219 -26.03 -1.60 -5.89
N ALA A 220 -24.79 -1.60 -5.40
CA ALA A 220 -23.62 -1.73 -6.27
C ALA A 220 -23.52 -3.14 -6.88
N ILE A 221 -23.92 -4.18 -6.14
CA ILE A 221 -23.98 -5.56 -6.65
C ILE A 221 -25.09 -5.68 -7.72
N GLU A 222 -26.26 -5.08 -7.49
CA GLU A 222 -27.35 -5.02 -8.48
C GLU A 222 -26.92 -4.28 -9.75
N ALA A 223 -26.20 -3.16 -9.61
CA ALA A 223 -25.66 -2.44 -10.76
C ALA A 223 -24.68 -3.29 -11.60
N LEU A 224 -23.88 -4.14 -10.96
CA LEU A 224 -23.02 -5.10 -11.64
C LEU A 224 -23.82 -6.25 -12.26
N ALA A 225 -24.84 -6.76 -11.57
CA ALA A 225 -25.70 -7.83 -12.10
C ALA A 225 -26.43 -7.44 -13.40
N ASP A 226 -26.75 -6.17 -13.54
CA ASP A 226 -27.48 -5.64 -14.70
C ASP A 226 -26.55 -5.04 -15.77
N CYS A 227 -25.23 -5.24 -15.69
CA CYS A 227 -24.28 -4.64 -16.63
C CYS A 227 -24.23 -5.31 -18.02
N GLY A 228 -24.80 -6.52 -18.16
CA GLY A 228 -24.87 -7.25 -19.42
C GLY A 228 -23.73 -8.22 -19.68
N LEU A 229 -22.75 -8.32 -18.77
CA LEU A 229 -21.64 -9.29 -18.83
C LEU A 229 -21.63 -10.17 -17.58
N PRO A 230 -21.09 -11.39 -17.63
CA PRO A 230 -20.75 -12.14 -16.43
C PRO A 230 -19.79 -11.34 -15.54
N VAL A 231 -20.00 -11.37 -14.23
CA VAL A 231 -19.16 -10.67 -13.26
C VAL A 231 -18.65 -11.66 -12.22
N LYS A 232 -17.34 -11.69 -12.02
CA LYS A 232 -16.70 -12.44 -10.94
C LYS A 232 -16.34 -11.49 -9.80
N VAL A 233 -16.91 -11.70 -8.62
CA VAL A 233 -16.71 -10.85 -7.44
C VAL A 233 -15.86 -11.57 -6.40
N TYR A 234 -14.80 -10.92 -5.97
CA TYR A 234 -13.94 -11.28 -4.85
C TYR A 234 -14.08 -10.29 -3.69
N GLY A 235 -13.65 -10.67 -2.49
CA GLY A 235 -13.64 -9.81 -1.30
C GLY A 235 -14.89 -9.91 -0.44
N LEU A 236 -15.99 -10.46 -0.96
CA LEU A 236 -17.25 -10.66 -0.23
C LEU A 236 -17.46 -12.09 0.26
N GLY A 237 -16.48 -12.97 0.06
CA GLY A 237 -16.60 -14.41 0.36
C GLY A 237 -17.48 -15.15 -0.64
N GLN A 238 -17.56 -16.46 -0.47
CA GLN A 238 -18.42 -17.30 -1.29
C GLN A 238 -19.88 -17.19 -0.83
N ARG A 239 -20.79 -16.97 -1.75
CA ARG A 239 -22.24 -16.86 -1.53
C ARG A 239 -23.00 -17.18 -2.81
N ASP A 240 -24.34 -17.23 -2.73
CA ASP A 240 -25.21 -17.47 -3.89
C ASP A 240 -25.06 -16.35 -4.92
N SER A 241 -25.15 -16.73 -6.19
CA SER A 241 -25.08 -15.79 -7.32
C SER A 241 -26.28 -14.83 -7.35
N VAL A 242 -26.05 -13.61 -7.82
CA VAL A 242 -27.07 -12.58 -8.03
C VAL A 242 -27.05 -12.19 -9.52
N GLY A 243 -28.06 -12.60 -10.29
CA GLY A 243 -28.08 -12.37 -11.73
C GLY A 243 -26.81 -12.91 -12.42
N ASN A 244 -26.06 -12.03 -13.08
CA ASN A 244 -24.81 -12.37 -13.75
C ASN A 244 -23.58 -12.36 -12.82
N VAL A 245 -23.76 -12.07 -11.52
CA VAL A 245 -22.67 -11.98 -10.53
C VAL A 245 -22.45 -13.32 -9.87
N SER A 246 -21.23 -13.82 -9.92
CA SER A 246 -20.74 -14.97 -9.14
C SER A 246 -19.75 -14.50 -8.06
N PHE A 247 -19.84 -15.08 -6.85
CA PHE A 247 -19.00 -14.72 -5.72
C PHE A 247 -17.96 -15.80 -5.45
N HIS A 248 -16.72 -15.37 -5.29
CA HIS A 248 -15.58 -16.27 -5.12
C HIS A 248 -14.86 -16.00 -3.79
N ALA A 249 -14.46 -17.09 -3.11
CA ALA A 249 -13.51 -16.98 -2.02
C ALA A 249 -12.17 -16.43 -2.53
N ILE A 250 -11.43 -15.74 -1.67
CA ILE A 250 -10.12 -15.20 -2.04
C ILE A 250 -9.14 -16.36 -2.19
N ASP A 251 -8.67 -16.54 -3.42
CA ASP A 251 -7.55 -17.37 -3.82
C ASP A 251 -6.63 -16.49 -4.67
N GLU A 252 -5.41 -16.26 -4.22
CA GLU A 252 -4.49 -15.29 -4.84
C GLU A 252 -4.16 -15.65 -6.29
N ARG A 253 -3.89 -16.92 -6.55
CA ARG A 253 -3.53 -17.39 -7.88
C ARG A 253 -4.71 -17.21 -8.85
N ARG A 254 -5.89 -17.70 -8.45
CA ARG A 254 -7.09 -17.59 -9.24
C ARG A 254 -7.50 -16.14 -9.50
N PHE A 255 -7.33 -15.28 -8.48
CA PHE A 255 -7.59 -13.84 -8.63
C PHE A 255 -6.69 -13.21 -9.70
N VAL A 256 -5.39 -13.53 -9.71
CA VAL A 256 -4.45 -13.04 -10.72
C VAL A 256 -4.79 -13.56 -12.13
N GLU A 257 -5.13 -14.85 -12.24
CA GLU A 257 -5.57 -15.46 -13.51
C GLU A 257 -6.84 -14.74 -14.03
N ASP A 258 -7.82 -14.49 -13.16
CA ASP A 258 -9.04 -13.78 -13.51
C ASP A 258 -8.77 -12.29 -13.84
N LEU A 259 -7.83 -11.63 -13.16
CA LEU A 259 -7.44 -10.25 -13.45
C LEU A 259 -6.74 -10.16 -14.81
N ALA A 260 -5.81 -11.06 -15.10
CA ALA A 260 -5.14 -11.13 -16.40
C ALA A 260 -6.12 -11.47 -17.54
N GLY A 261 -7.15 -12.28 -17.24
CA GLY A 261 -8.12 -12.75 -18.22
C GLY A 261 -9.39 -11.91 -18.35
N CYS A 262 -9.64 -10.92 -17.49
CA CYS A 262 -10.87 -10.14 -17.55
C CYS A 262 -10.87 -9.13 -18.71
N ARG A 263 -12.08 -8.69 -19.09
CA ARG A 263 -12.27 -7.60 -20.05
C ARG A 263 -11.95 -6.23 -19.42
N ALA A 264 -12.39 -6.04 -18.19
CA ALA A 264 -12.13 -4.85 -17.39
C ALA A 264 -12.30 -5.16 -15.90
N LEU A 265 -11.72 -4.32 -15.05
CA LEU A 265 -11.86 -4.37 -13.61
C LEU A 265 -12.88 -3.33 -13.14
N VAL A 266 -13.72 -3.67 -12.16
CA VAL A 266 -14.58 -2.74 -11.41
C VAL A 266 -14.29 -2.93 -9.92
N SER A 267 -13.66 -1.97 -9.25
CA SER A 267 -13.17 -2.19 -7.89
C SER A 267 -13.04 -0.91 -7.09
N ALA A 268 -12.93 -1.03 -5.77
CA ALA A 268 -12.49 0.06 -4.92
C ALA A 268 -11.13 0.62 -5.41
N ALA A 269 -10.93 1.91 -5.22
CA ALA A 269 -9.79 2.65 -5.77
C ALA A 269 -8.52 2.53 -4.91
N GLY A 270 -8.10 1.31 -4.56
CA GLY A 270 -6.84 1.06 -3.85
C GLY A 270 -5.64 1.14 -4.79
N ASN A 271 -4.58 1.84 -4.37
CA ASN A 271 -3.36 2.06 -5.16
C ASN A 271 -2.76 0.75 -5.72
N GLN A 272 -2.66 -0.29 -4.90
CA GLN A 272 -2.03 -1.56 -5.29
C GLN A 272 -2.78 -2.25 -6.43
N LEU A 273 -4.11 -2.41 -6.29
CA LEU A 273 -4.91 -3.10 -7.30
C LEU A 273 -5.06 -2.27 -8.60
N ILE A 274 -5.09 -0.94 -8.49
CA ILE A 274 -4.99 -0.07 -9.67
C ILE A 274 -3.67 -0.36 -10.40
N GLY A 275 -2.55 -0.37 -9.69
CA GLY A 275 -1.25 -0.66 -10.28
C GLY A 275 -1.18 -2.03 -10.97
N GLU A 276 -1.69 -3.08 -10.34
CA GLU A 276 -1.76 -4.42 -10.93
C GLU A 276 -2.61 -4.43 -12.21
N SER A 277 -3.76 -3.74 -12.18
CA SER A 277 -4.64 -3.59 -13.35
C SER A 277 -3.95 -2.86 -14.51
N LEU A 278 -3.29 -1.73 -14.24
CA LEU A 278 -2.56 -0.94 -15.23
C LEU A 278 -1.38 -1.72 -15.82
N HIS A 279 -0.64 -2.47 -15.00
CA HIS A 279 0.45 -3.33 -15.46
C HIS A 279 -0.03 -4.38 -16.48
N LEU A 280 -1.20 -4.95 -16.25
CA LEU A 280 -1.82 -5.93 -17.15
C LEU A 280 -2.60 -5.28 -18.32
N GLY A 281 -2.59 -3.94 -18.43
CA GLY A 281 -3.31 -3.23 -19.48
C GLY A 281 -4.83 -3.33 -19.35
N LYS A 282 -5.36 -3.53 -18.12
CA LYS A 282 -6.79 -3.66 -17.86
C LYS A 282 -7.40 -2.31 -17.51
N PRO A 283 -8.40 -1.84 -18.27
CA PRO A 283 -9.13 -0.63 -17.92
C PRO A 283 -9.92 -0.86 -16.63
N LEU A 284 -9.96 0.17 -15.77
CA LEU A 284 -10.60 0.11 -14.46
C LEU A 284 -11.72 1.16 -14.33
N LEU A 285 -12.90 0.72 -13.90
CA LEU A 285 -13.90 1.59 -13.29
C LEU A 285 -13.70 1.59 -11.78
N ALA A 286 -13.13 2.66 -11.24
CA ALA A 286 -12.92 2.81 -9.82
C ALA A 286 -14.23 3.17 -9.10
N LEU A 287 -14.48 2.52 -7.96
CA LEU A 287 -15.65 2.78 -7.11
C LEU A 287 -15.17 3.30 -5.73
N PRO A 288 -14.72 4.56 -5.65
CA PRO A 288 -14.33 5.15 -4.37
C PRO A 288 -15.53 5.34 -3.45
N GLU A 289 -15.34 5.12 -2.14
CA GLU A 289 -16.25 5.56 -1.11
C GLU A 289 -16.15 7.10 -0.97
N ARG A 290 -17.27 7.82 -0.91
CA ARG A 290 -17.29 9.30 -0.86
C ARG A 290 -16.44 9.88 0.28
N ALA A 291 -16.46 9.24 1.44
CA ALA A 291 -15.72 9.69 2.61
C ALA A 291 -14.23 9.26 2.62
N HIS A 292 -13.79 8.45 1.67
CA HIS A 292 -12.42 7.91 1.65
C HIS A 292 -11.53 8.77 0.74
N ALA A 293 -10.85 9.76 1.33
CA ALA A 293 -10.06 10.75 0.61
C ALA A 293 -8.98 10.15 -0.32
N GLU A 294 -8.24 9.13 0.14
CA GLU A 294 -7.23 8.44 -0.68
C GLU A 294 -7.84 7.80 -1.92
N GLN A 295 -8.97 7.06 -1.77
CA GLN A 295 -9.64 6.43 -2.90
C GLN A 295 -10.14 7.48 -3.90
N MET A 296 -10.65 8.61 -3.43
CA MET A 296 -11.08 9.71 -4.29
C MET A 296 -9.93 10.30 -5.10
N MET A 297 -8.76 10.52 -4.49
CA MET A 297 -7.56 11.00 -5.18
C MET A 297 -7.00 9.97 -6.16
N ASN A 298 -6.93 8.70 -5.77
CA ASN A 298 -6.53 7.62 -6.67
C ASN A 298 -7.44 7.54 -7.90
N SER A 299 -8.75 7.67 -7.70
CA SER A 299 -9.74 7.68 -8.81
C SER A 299 -9.54 8.87 -9.74
N TYR A 300 -9.25 10.05 -9.20
CA TYR A 300 -8.95 11.23 -9.99
C TYR A 300 -7.68 11.02 -10.86
N PHE A 301 -6.59 10.53 -10.27
CA PHE A 301 -5.36 10.27 -11.02
C PHE A 301 -5.52 9.18 -12.07
N LEU A 302 -6.26 8.10 -11.78
CA LEU A 302 -6.60 7.07 -12.77
C LEU A 302 -7.31 7.67 -13.99
N ASN A 303 -8.32 8.50 -13.75
CA ASN A 303 -9.06 9.18 -14.81
C ASN A 303 -8.20 10.20 -15.56
N ALA A 304 -7.41 11.01 -14.85
CA ALA A 304 -6.51 11.99 -15.45
C ALA A 304 -5.42 11.34 -16.32
N MET A 305 -4.98 10.13 -15.99
CA MET A 305 -4.07 9.34 -16.83
C MET A 305 -4.77 8.74 -18.07
N GLY A 306 -6.08 8.82 -18.18
CA GLY A 306 -6.84 8.21 -19.26
C GLY A 306 -6.84 6.68 -19.25
N CYS A 307 -6.52 6.04 -18.12
CA CYS A 307 -6.43 4.58 -17.99
C CYS A 307 -7.71 3.94 -17.45
N GLY A 308 -8.69 4.74 -17.08
CA GLY A 308 -9.96 4.29 -16.53
C GLY A 308 -10.86 5.46 -16.16
N ASP A 309 -11.90 5.14 -15.42
CA ASP A 309 -12.91 6.10 -15.00
C ASP A 309 -13.36 5.80 -13.56
N PHE A 310 -14.24 6.61 -12.99
CA PHE A 310 -14.75 6.36 -11.66
C PHE A 310 -16.23 6.73 -11.50
N ALA A 311 -16.88 6.10 -10.53
CA ALA A 311 -18.19 6.45 -10.01
C ALA A 311 -18.19 6.24 -8.50
N LEU A 312 -18.94 7.05 -7.74
CA LEU A 312 -19.05 6.81 -6.31
C LEU A 312 -19.70 5.45 -6.03
N LEU A 313 -19.15 4.71 -5.09
CA LEU A 313 -19.61 3.36 -4.72
C LEU A 313 -21.11 3.37 -4.37
N GLU A 314 -21.55 4.42 -3.65
CA GLU A 314 -22.91 4.56 -3.19
C GLU A 314 -23.91 4.96 -4.30
N GLU A 315 -23.42 5.41 -5.45
CA GLU A 315 -24.21 5.98 -6.55
C GLU A 315 -24.03 5.23 -7.88
N VAL A 316 -23.23 4.16 -7.89
CA VAL A 316 -23.00 3.42 -9.12
C VAL A 316 -24.30 2.76 -9.62
N THR A 317 -24.55 2.85 -10.92
CA THR A 317 -25.71 2.28 -11.59
C THR A 317 -25.30 1.37 -12.73
N ALA A 318 -26.17 0.45 -13.13
CA ALA A 318 -25.95 -0.40 -14.30
C ALA A 318 -25.71 0.40 -15.60
N VAL A 319 -26.38 1.56 -15.75
CA VAL A 319 -26.14 2.47 -16.87
C VAL A 319 -24.69 2.97 -16.86
N ARG A 320 -24.18 3.37 -15.69
CA ARG A 320 -22.80 3.86 -15.54
C ARG A 320 -21.78 2.77 -15.90
N VAL A 321 -22.01 1.54 -15.43
CA VAL A 321 -21.15 0.40 -15.76
C VAL A 321 -21.18 0.10 -17.27
N ARG A 322 -22.36 0.08 -17.89
CA ARG A 322 -22.48 -0.10 -19.35
C ARG A 322 -21.80 1.01 -20.14
N THR A 323 -21.97 2.29 -19.75
CA THR A 323 -21.28 3.42 -20.41
C THR A 323 -19.76 3.26 -20.35
N PHE A 324 -19.22 2.81 -19.21
CA PHE A 324 -17.78 2.49 -19.11
C PHE A 324 -17.38 1.36 -20.06
N LEU A 325 -18.17 0.28 -20.13
CA LEU A 325 -17.91 -0.86 -21.02
C LEU A 325 -17.96 -0.47 -22.50
N ASP A 326 -18.90 0.39 -22.90
CA ASP A 326 -19.00 0.89 -24.27
C ASP A 326 -17.82 1.79 -24.65
N GLY A 327 -17.21 2.43 -23.65
CA GLY A 327 -16.06 3.35 -23.78
C GLY A 327 -14.68 2.70 -23.64
N LEU A 328 -14.54 1.38 -23.49
CA LEU A 328 -13.25 0.73 -23.19
C LEU A 328 -12.14 1.07 -24.19
N GLY A 329 -12.46 1.21 -25.48
CA GLY A 329 -11.51 1.60 -26.51
C GLY A 329 -10.83 2.95 -26.27
N ASN A 330 -11.45 3.86 -25.53
CA ASN A 330 -10.89 5.18 -25.24
C ASN A 330 -9.70 5.12 -24.29
N TYR A 331 -9.60 4.07 -23.47
CA TYR A 331 -8.49 3.88 -22.51
C TYR A 331 -7.28 3.18 -23.12
N ALA A 332 -7.45 2.49 -24.23
CA ALA A 332 -6.41 1.64 -24.84
C ALA A 332 -5.10 2.39 -25.12
N PRO A 333 -5.08 3.63 -25.68
CA PRO A 333 -3.84 4.33 -25.95
C PRO A 333 -3.03 4.66 -24.68
N ALA A 334 -3.70 5.09 -23.60
CA ALA A 334 -3.05 5.40 -22.33
C ALA A 334 -2.56 4.14 -21.62
N LEU A 335 -3.36 3.07 -21.63
CA LEU A 335 -2.97 1.77 -21.08
C LEU A 335 -1.74 1.20 -21.79
N ALA A 336 -1.64 1.27 -23.10
CA ALA A 336 -0.44 0.84 -23.83
C ALA A 336 0.84 1.59 -23.43
N GLY A 337 0.71 2.84 -22.93
CA GLY A 337 1.82 3.63 -22.41
C GLY A 337 2.37 3.17 -21.06
N VAL A 338 1.55 2.52 -20.24
CA VAL A 338 1.90 2.11 -18.86
C VAL A 338 2.00 0.60 -18.68
N GLN A 339 1.39 -0.18 -19.54
CA GLN A 339 1.39 -1.65 -19.49
C GLN A 339 2.81 -2.21 -19.44
N GLY A 340 3.11 -3.08 -18.46
CA GLY A 340 4.43 -3.69 -18.27
C GLY A 340 5.53 -2.75 -17.80
N ARG A 341 5.23 -1.46 -17.48
CA ARG A 341 6.24 -0.44 -17.19
C ARG A 341 6.08 0.23 -15.82
N ILE A 342 5.06 -0.15 -15.09
CA ILE A 342 4.68 0.54 -13.86
C ILE A 342 5.29 -0.08 -12.59
N ASP A 343 5.90 -1.26 -12.68
CA ASP A 343 6.49 -1.97 -11.54
C ASP A 343 7.67 -1.17 -10.92
N GLY A 344 7.55 -0.88 -9.63
CA GLY A 344 8.57 -0.20 -8.83
C GLY A 344 9.43 -1.14 -7.97
N THR A 345 9.19 -2.44 -8.02
CA THR A 345 9.82 -3.41 -7.10
C THR A 345 11.34 -3.37 -7.18
N ALA A 346 11.91 -3.40 -8.38
CA ALA A 346 13.36 -3.38 -8.57
C ALA A 346 14.02 -2.09 -8.05
N ASP A 347 13.32 -0.94 -8.16
CA ASP A 347 13.83 0.33 -7.66
C ASP A 347 13.90 0.34 -6.14
N VAL A 348 12.86 -0.16 -5.46
CA VAL A 348 12.83 -0.27 -3.98
C VAL A 348 13.90 -1.23 -3.49
N ILE A 349 14.02 -2.41 -4.10
CA ILE A 349 15.07 -3.38 -3.72
C ILE A 349 16.45 -2.76 -3.84
N ARG A 350 16.73 -1.99 -4.91
CA ARG A 350 18.01 -1.30 -5.08
C ARG A 350 18.29 -0.29 -3.96
N ILE A 351 17.29 0.48 -3.56
CA ILE A 351 17.41 1.45 -2.44
C ILE A 351 17.74 0.72 -1.14
N ILE A 352 17.01 -0.35 -0.84
CA ILE A 352 17.23 -1.15 0.38
C ILE A 352 18.62 -1.80 0.38
N THR A 353 19.02 -2.42 -0.74
CA THR A 353 20.34 -3.04 -0.86
C THR A 353 21.45 -2.00 -0.66
N HIS A 354 21.35 -0.85 -1.31
CA HIS A 354 22.31 0.24 -1.11
C HIS A 354 22.37 0.68 0.37
N ARG A 355 21.24 0.79 1.04
CA ARG A 355 21.20 1.15 2.46
C ARG A 355 21.88 0.09 3.34
N LEU A 356 21.65 -1.18 3.06
CA LEU A 356 22.31 -2.29 3.77
C LEU A 356 23.84 -2.28 3.56
N ASP A 357 24.30 -1.97 2.35
CA ASP A 357 25.73 -1.86 2.05
C ASP A 357 26.37 -0.71 2.86
N VAL A 358 25.71 0.45 2.91
CA VAL A 358 26.16 1.60 3.72
C VAL A 358 26.24 1.25 5.21
N CYS A 359 25.24 0.51 5.72
CA CYS A 359 25.24 0.07 7.13
C CYS A 359 26.39 -0.90 7.41
N ALA A 360 26.67 -1.84 6.50
CA ALA A 360 27.77 -2.79 6.64
C ALA A 360 29.15 -2.10 6.60
N GLU A 361 29.35 -1.11 5.72
CA GLU A 361 30.56 -0.31 5.66
C GLU A 361 30.78 0.50 6.94
N ALA A 362 29.72 1.13 7.47
CA ALA A 362 29.77 1.89 8.72
C ALA A 362 30.15 1.00 9.93
N ALA A 363 29.65 -0.24 9.97
CA ALA A 363 29.97 -1.20 11.03
C ALA A 363 31.43 -1.69 10.99
N THR A 364 32.09 -1.63 9.83
CA THR A 364 33.48 -2.06 9.64
C THR A 364 34.51 -0.90 9.70
N ALA A 365 34.01 0.35 9.69
CA ALA A 365 34.88 1.52 9.76
C ALA A 365 35.63 1.56 11.12
N PRO A 366 36.95 1.85 11.14
CA PRO A 366 37.68 2.03 12.39
C PRO A 366 37.09 3.20 13.21
N ALA A 367 36.99 3.00 14.52
CA ALA A 367 36.55 4.07 15.40
C ALA A 367 37.40 5.33 15.16
N PRO A 368 36.82 6.53 15.12
CA PRO A 368 37.58 7.77 14.98
C PRO A 368 38.68 7.80 16.05
N GLU A 369 39.94 7.97 15.65
CA GLU A 369 41.05 8.16 16.59
C GLU A 369 40.66 9.32 17.51
N SER A 370 40.64 9.05 18.82
CA SER A 370 40.41 10.12 19.83
C SER A 370 41.51 11.16 19.63
N GLU A 371 41.15 12.38 19.27
CA GLU A 371 42.10 13.51 19.24
C GLU A 371 42.87 13.53 20.56
N PRO A 372 44.23 13.57 20.50
CA PRO A 372 45.02 13.65 21.70
C PRO A 372 44.65 14.95 22.47
N ALA A 373 44.29 14.81 23.74
CA ALA A 373 43.95 15.94 24.61
C ALA A 373 45.07 16.97 24.51
N LEU A 374 44.74 18.20 24.12
CA LEU A 374 45.69 19.31 24.09
C LEU A 374 46.27 19.47 25.51
N PRO A 375 47.60 19.59 25.66
CA PRO A 375 48.23 19.82 26.97
C PRO A 375 47.66 21.13 27.53
N GLY A 376 47.12 21.06 28.77
CA GLY A 376 46.60 22.21 29.47
C GLY A 376 47.71 23.29 29.62
N PRO A 377 47.31 24.57 29.69
CA PRO A 377 48.29 25.65 29.87
C PRO A 377 49.06 25.44 31.19
N CYS A 378 50.37 25.36 31.09
CA CYS A 378 51.27 25.43 32.27
C CYS A 378 51.03 26.75 32.95
N GLY A 379 50.55 26.72 34.23
CA GLY A 379 50.44 27.87 35.11
C GLY A 379 51.80 28.31 35.67
#